data_774124352e0d0b028b303fedf57566bc
#
_entry.id   774124352e0d0b028b303fedf57566bc
#
_cell.length_a   1.000
_cell.length_b   1.000
_cell.length_c   1.000
_cell.angle_alpha   90.00
_cell.angle_beta   90.00
_cell.angle_gamma   90.00
#
_symmetry.space_group_name_H-M   'P 1'
#
loop_
_entity.id
_entity.type
_entity.pdbx_description
1 polymer ?
#
loop_
_entity_poly.entity_id
_entity_poly.type
_entity_poly.pdbx_seq_one_letter_code
_entity_poly.pdbx_strand_id
1 'polypeptide(L)'
;VDIKASKVYYGAHSGDHAIYPDCRPEFVHKMNEVAGIANYEHVSIETPYLNSSKGEILKDGIKMGLTYEHTWTCYNGREKACGKCGACQERLEAFSDNNVVDPLAYED
;
A
#
# COMPACT_ATOMS: atom_id res chain seq x y z
N VAL A 1 5.72 21.33 3.78
CA VAL A 1 5.86 22.77 3.99
C VAL A 1 5.96 23.49 2.64
N ASP A 2 6.89 23.09 1.79
CA ASP A 2 7.14 23.79 0.50
C ASP A 2 5.94 23.81 -0.44
N ILE A 3 5.13 22.74 -0.44
CA ILE A 3 3.93 22.64 -1.28
C ILE A 3 2.64 23.03 -0.56
N LYS A 4 2.73 23.48 0.70
CA LYS A 4 1.59 23.86 1.54
C LYS A 4 0.49 22.79 1.63
N ALA A 5 0.88 21.51 1.64
CA ALA A 5 -0.05 20.40 1.79
C ALA A 5 -0.64 20.39 3.21
N SER A 6 -1.93 20.14 3.30
CA SER A 6 -2.64 19.96 4.57
C SER A 6 -2.78 18.49 4.98
N LYS A 7 -2.56 17.58 4.05
CA LYS A 7 -2.68 16.13 4.23
C LYS A 7 -1.53 15.39 3.58
N VAL A 8 -1.09 14.31 4.23
CA VAL A 8 -0.17 13.32 3.69
C VAL A 8 -0.88 11.97 3.71
N TYR A 9 -0.93 11.28 2.59
CA TYR A 9 -1.50 9.94 2.51
C TYR A 9 -0.43 8.89 2.68
N TYR A 10 -0.68 7.94 3.57
CA TYR A 10 0.20 6.82 3.86
C TYR A 10 -0.50 5.49 3.55
N GLY A 11 0.13 4.65 2.72
CA GLY A 11 -0.44 3.43 2.17
C GLY A 11 -0.39 2.20 3.09
N ALA A 12 -0.31 2.36 4.41
CA ALA A 12 -0.34 1.24 5.35
C ALA A 12 -1.64 0.43 5.22
N HIS A 13 -1.54 -0.89 5.27
CA HIS A 13 -2.67 -1.80 5.21
C HIS A 13 -2.53 -2.95 6.21
N SER A 14 -3.61 -3.72 6.44
CA SER A 14 -3.67 -4.73 7.49
C SER A 14 -2.71 -5.91 7.30
N GLY A 15 -2.38 -6.26 6.05
CA GLY A 15 -1.45 -7.35 5.74
C GLY A 15 -0.03 -7.13 6.29
N ASP A 16 0.36 -5.89 6.50
CA ASP A 16 1.70 -5.52 6.99
C ASP A 16 1.78 -5.35 8.51
N HIS A 17 0.65 -5.37 9.25
CA HIS A 17 0.65 -5.11 10.70
C HIS A 17 1.50 -6.11 11.49
N ALA A 18 1.54 -7.38 11.08
CA ALA A 18 2.31 -8.41 11.76
C ALA A 18 3.82 -8.32 11.48
N ILE A 19 4.21 -7.74 10.34
CA ILE A 19 5.57 -7.73 9.83
C ILE A 19 6.26 -6.40 10.12
N TYR A 20 5.56 -5.28 9.87
CA TYR A 20 6.13 -3.93 9.93
C TYR A 20 5.46 -3.11 11.03
N PRO A 21 6.20 -2.82 12.14
CA PRO A 21 5.65 -1.99 13.23
C PRO A 21 5.14 -0.62 12.79
N ASP A 22 5.80 -0.01 11.80
CA ASP A 22 5.44 1.30 11.25
C ASP A 22 4.20 1.30 10.35
N CYS A 23 3.62 0.13 10.08
CA CYS A 23 2.33 0.00 9.41
C CYS A 23 1.15 -0.22 10.39
N ARG A 24 1.42 -0.30 11.68
CA ARG A 24 0.40 -0.56 12.72
C ARG A 24 -0.40 0.69 13.06
N PRO A 25 -1.68 0.53 13.46
CA PRO A 25 -2.54 1.67 13.85
C PRO A 25 -1.92 2.56 14.93
N GLU A 26 -1.26 2.00 15.94
CA GLU A 26 -0.60 2.75 17.01
C GLU A 26 0.48 3.70 16.45
N PHE A 27 1.33 3.20 15.56
CA PHE A 27 2.37 4.02 14.94
C PHE A 27 1.77 5.17 14.13
N VAL A 28 0.82 4.86 13.26
CA VAL A 28 0.14 5.85 12.41
C VAL A 28 -0.52 6.93 13.25
N HIS A 29 -1.21 6.54 14.32
CA HIS A 29 -1.88 7.48 15.23
C HIS A 29 -0.88 8.45 15.87
N LYS A 30 0.23 7.95 16.41
CA LYS A 30 1.28 8.78 17.01
C LYS A 30 1.98 9.67 15.98
N MET A 31 2.25 9.16 14.80
CA MET A 31 2.84 9.97 13.72
C MET A 31 1.89 11.08 13.26
N ASN A 32 0.59 10.83 13.23
CA ASN A 32 -0.39 11.86 12.92
C ASN A 32 -0.38 12.98 13.97
N GLU A 33 -0.29 12.63 15.26
CA GLU A 33 -0.15 13.61 16.33
C GLU A 33 1.11 14.46 16.16
N VAL A 34 2.25 13.83 15.89
CA VAL A 34 3.52 14.54 15.64
C VAL A 34 3.41 15.46 14.41
N ALA A 35 2.88 14.96 13.31
CA ALA A 35 2.71 15.76 12.08
C ALA A 35 1.84 16.99 12.31
N GLY A 36 0.81 16.88 13.15
CA GLY A 36 -0.11 17.97 13.49
C GLY A 36 0.56 19.13 14.21
N ILE A 37 1.63 18.89 14.97
CA ILE A 37 2.32 19.91 15.78
C ILE A 37 3.73 20.26 15.28
N ALA A 38 4.28 19.47 14.34
CA ALA A 38 5.64 19.65 13.85
C ALA A 38 5.80 20.76 12.82
N ASN A 39 4.71 21.33 12.34
CA ASN A 39 4.69 22.36 11.30
C ASN A 39 3.98 23.64 11.82
N TYR A 40 4.22 24.77 11.18
CA TYR A 40 3.53 26.02 11.50
C TYR A 40 2.01 25.92 11.27
N GLU A 41 1.61 25.18 10.24
CA GLU A 41 0.22 24.85 9.97
C GLU A 41 -0.02 23.35 10.19
N HIS A 42 -1.25 23.01 10.58
CA HIS A 42 -1.61 21.62 10.86
C HIS A 42 -1.51 20.76 9.59
N VAL A 43 -0.78 19.64 9.70
CA VAL A 43 -0.70 18.61 8.66
C VAL A 43 -1.22 17.30 9.25
N SER A 44 -2.17 16.67 8.57
CA SER A 44 -2.68 15.36 8.98
C SER A 44 -2.11 14.23 8.13
N ILE A 45 -1.94 13.05 8.75
CA ILE A 45 -1.63 11.81 8.04
C ILE A 45 -2.92 11.02 7.88
N GLU A 46 -3.27 10.75 6.64
CA GLU A 46 -4.45 9.97 6.27
C GLU A 46 -4.03 8.55 5.87
N THR A 47 -4.71 7.56 6.42
CA THR A 47 -4.43 6.14 6.16
C THR A 47 -5.72 5.41 5.76
N PRO A 48 -6.23 5.65 4.54
CA PRO A 48 -7.56 5.18 4.15
C PRO A 48 -7.69 3.65 4.11
N TYR A 49 -6.56 2.92 4.02
CA TYR A 49 -6.54 1.46 3.92
C TYR A 49 -5.94 0.76 5.14
N LEU A 50 -5.77 1.47 6.25
CA LEU A 50 -5.09 0.94 7.45
C LEU A 50 -5.62 -0.43 7.91
N ASN A 51 -6.91 -0.65 7.82
CA ASN A 51 -7.59 -1.88 8.24
C ASN A 51 -8.07 -2.75 7.07
N SER A 52 -7.64 -2.44 5.85
CA SER A 52 -8.00 -3.18 4.65
C SER A 52 -6.91 -4.19 4.28
N SER A 53 -7.32 -5.32 3.70
CA SER A 53 -6.37 -6.26 3.09
C SER A 53 -5.90 -5.76 1.72
N LYS A 54 -4.81 -6.31 1.21
CA LYS A 54 -4.35 -6.01 -0.15
C LYS A 54 -5.39 -6.39 -1.20
N GLY A 55 -6.12 -7.48 -1.00
CA GLY A 55 -7.24 -7.89 -1.86
C GLY A 55 -8.36 -6.88 -1.91
N GLU A 56 -8.73 -6.30 -0.76
CA GLU A 56 -9.75 -5.23 -0.70
C GLU A 56 -9.29 -3.94 -1.40
N ILE A 57 -8.01 -3.57 -1.25
CA ILE A 57 -7.41 -2.44 -1.95
C ILE A 57 -7.45 -2.67 -3.46
N LEU A 58 -7.06 -3.86 -3.92
CA LEU A 58 -7.11 -4.24 -5.32
C LEU A 58 -8.53 -4.13 -5.88
N LYS A 59 -9.52 -4.62 -5.13
CA LYS A 59 -10.94 -4.54 -5.49
C LYS A 59 -11.40 -3.10 -5.71
N ASP A 60 -11.03 -2.20 -4.80
CA ASP A 60 -11.35 -0.78 -4.93
C ASP A 60 -10.69 -0.17 -6.17
N GLY A 61 -9.43 -0.50 -6.44
CA GLY A 61 -8.73 -0.04 -7.63
C GLY A 61 -9.39 -0.52 -8.92
N ILE A 62 -9.82 -1.77 -8.97
CA ILE A 62 -10.58 -2.32 -10.13
C ILE A 62 -11.87 -1.53 -10.35
N LYS A 63 -12.61 -1.22 -9.28
CA LYS A 63 -13.83 -0.40 -9.37
C LYS A 63 -13.56 1.01 -9.90
N MET A 64 -12.39 1.55 -9.63
CA MET A 64 -11.94 2.86 -10.14
C MET A 64 -11.37 2.80 -11.57
N GLY A 65 -11.30 1.64 -12.18
CA GLY A 65 -10.79 1.46 -13.54
C GLY A 65 -9.28 1.27 -13.64
N LEU A 66 -8.58 0.96 -12.54
CA LEU A 66 -7.15 0.63 -12.57
C LEU A 66 -6.92 -0.74 -13.20
N THR A 67 -5.93 -0.83 -14.09
CA THR A 67 -5.57 -2.08 -14.79
C THR A 67 -4.36 -2.80 -14.19
N TYR A 68 -3.61 -2.13 -13.32
CA TYR A 68 -2.44 -2.64 -12.59
C TYR A 68 -1.22 -3.04 -13.43
N GLU A 69 -1.26 -2.89 -14.75
CA GLU A 69 -0.13 -3.22 -15.65
C GLU A 69 1.12 -2.37 -15.41
N HIS A 70 0.95 -1.18 -14.83
CA HIS A 70 2.03 -0.25 -14.51
C HIS A 70 2.39 -0.23 -13.02
N THR A 71 1.94 -1.23 -12.25
CA THR A 71 2.24 -1.34 -10.83
C THR A 71 3.26 -2.44 -10.56
N TRP A 72 4.07 -2.27 -9.51
CA TRP A 72 5.15 -3.18 -9.19
C TRP A 72 5.28 -3.38 -7.69
N THR A 73 5.49 -4.63 -7.24
CA THR A 73 5.69 -4.96 -5.83
C THR A 73 6.95 -5.80 -5.57
N CYS A 74 7.51 -6.43 -6.59
CA CYS A 74 8.64 -7.34 -6.43
C CYS A 74 9.90 -6.63 -5.93
N TYR A 75 10.53 -7.16 -4.87
CA TYR A 75 11.75 -6.60 -4.29
C TYR A 75 13.03 -6.96 -5.07
N ASN A 76 12.98 -7.93 -6.00
CA ASN A 76 14.18 -8.37 -6.73
C ASN A 76 14.60 -7.45 -7.88
N GLY A 77 13.77 -6.50 -8.30
CA GLY A 77 14.13 -5.43 -9.24
C GLY A 77 14.58 -5.88 -10.62
N ARG A 78 14.06 -7.00 -11.16
CA ARG A 78 14.38 -7.56 -12.48
C ARG A 78 13.35 -7.11 -13.53
N GLU A 79 13.55 -7.51 -14.78
CA GLU A 79 12.60 -7.24 -15.87
C GLU A 79 11.22 -7.86 -15.63
N LYS A 80 11.20 -9.06 -15.06
CA LYS A 80 9.99 -9.76 -14.65
C LYS A 80 9.93 -9.89 -13.13
N ALA A 81 8.75 -9.91 -12.57
CA ALA A 81 8.57 -10.18 -11.15
C ALA A 81 8.96 -11.62 -10.82
N CYS A 82 9.63 -11.85 -9.68
CA CYS A 82 10.16 -13.19 -9.36
C CYS A 82 9.07 -14.21 -9.03
N GLY A 83 7.86 -13.79 -8.67
CA GLY A 83 6.76 -14.70 -8.26
C GLY A 83 6.95 -15.41 -6.92
N LYS A 84 8.11 -15.26 -6.27
CA LYS A 84 8.53 -16.09 -5.12
C LYS A 84 8.74 -15.30 -3.84
N CYS A 85 9.05 -13.99 -3.90
CA CYS A 85 9.19 -13.17 -2.70
C CYS A 85 7.83 -12.90 -2.03
N GLY A 86 7.86 -12.54 -0.74
CA GLY A 86 6.65 -12.28 0.03
C GLY A 86 5.71 -11.26 -0.62
N ALA A 87 6.26 -10.19 -1.20
CA ALA A 87 5.47 -9.18 -1.89
C ALA A 87 4.80 -9.71 -3.17
N CYS A 88 5.47 -10.61 -3.92
CA CYS A 88 4.86 -11.27 -5.07
C CYS A 88 3.76 -12.24 -4.64
N GLN A 89 3.97 -13.02 -3.59
CA GLN A 89 2.96 -13.95 -3.07
C GLN A 89 1.71 -13.20 -2.63
N GLU A 90 1.87 -12.16 -1.86
CA GLU A 90 0.75 -11.33 -1.38
C GLU A 90 0.01 -10.65 -2.54
N ARG A 91 0.74 -10.20 -3.57
CA ARG A 91 0.13 -9.66 -4.78
C ARG A 91 -0.69 -10.70 -5.52
N LEU A 92 -0.14 -11.89 -5.75
CA LEU A 92 -0.83 -12.98 -6.43
C LEU A 92 -2.08 -13.43 -5.66
N GLU A 93 -2.00 -13.49 -4.32
CA GLU A 93 -3.16 -13.78 -3.47
C GLU A 93 -4.25 -12.71 -3.65
N ALA A 94 -3.88 -11.43 -3.65
CA ALA A 94 -4.83 -10.33 -3.83
C ALA A 94 -5.59 -10.42 -5.17
N PHE A 95 -4.89 -10.77 -6.26
CA PHE A 95 -5.52 -11.00 -7.56
C PHE A 95 -6.41 -12.24 -7.55
N SER A 96 -5.94 -13.34 -6.96
CA SER A 96 -6.71 -14.59 -6.81
C SER A 96 -7.99 -14.38 -6.01
N ASP A 97 -7.94 -13.65 -4.90
CA ASP A 97 -9.10 -13.32 -4.06
C ASP A 97 -10.19 -12.54 -4.82
N ASN A 98 -9.79 -11.79 -5.83
CA ASN A 98 -10.70 -11.03 -6.68
C ASN A 98 -11.09 -11.76 -7.98
N ASN A 99 -10.66 -13.01 -8.17
CA ASN A 99 -10.86 -13.78 -9.39
C ASN A 99 -10.38 -13.06 -10.67
N VAL A 100 -9.28 -12.36 -10.57
CA VAL A 100 -8.66 -11.59 -11.67
C VAL A 100 -7.23 -12.07 -11.87
N VAL A 101 -6.77 -12.09 -13.10
CA VAL A 101 -5.38 -12.45 -13.44
C VAL A 101 -4.49 -11.21 -13.30
N ASP A 102 -3.35 -11.37 -12.63
CA ASP A 102 -2.35 -10.31 -12.56
C ASP A 102 -1.75 -10.05 -13.95
N PRO A 103 -1.78 -8.80 -14.43
CA PRO A 103 -1.23 -8.46 -15.75
C PRO A 103 0.30 -8.49 -15.83
N LEU A 104 1.02 -8.59 -14.70
CA LEU A 104 2.48 -8.62 -14.71
C LEU A 104 3.03 -9.95 -15.26
N ALA A 105 4.18 -9.86 -15.93
CA ALA A 105 4.97 -11.03 -16.30
C ALA A 105 5.81 -11.52 -15.11
N TYR A 106 5.84 -12.80 -14.88
CA TYR A 106 6.62 -13.47 -13.84
C TYR A 106 7.75 -14.29 -14.44
N GLU A 107 8.83 -14.46 -13.65
CA GLU A 107 9.90 -15.42 -13.97
C GLU A 107 9.38 -16.87 -13.87
N ASP A 108 9.96 -17.76 -14.63
CA ASP A 108 9.63 -19.20 -14.62
C ASP A 108 10.07 -19.91 -13.31
#